data_952cfcd049626f198f3ef19b3ccc59dc
#
_entry.id   952cfcd049626f198f3ef19b3ccc59dc
#
_cell.length_a   1.000
_cell.length_b   1.000
_cell.length_c   1.000
_cell.angle_alpha   90.00
_cell.angle_beta   90.00
_cell.angle_gamma   90.00
#
_symmetry.space_group_name_H-M   'P 1'
#
loop_
_entity.id
_entity.type
_entity.pdbx_description
1 polymer ?
#
loop_
_entity_poly.entity_id
_entity_poly.type
_entity_poly.pdbx_seq_one_letter_code
_entity_poly.pdbx_strand_id
1 'polypeptide(L)'
;LGMEASIISSIGNDSSGELLIKQIKKFEINTTNIQKHPSLKTGEVKIVINENGIATYQILSPVAWDEISITKSGFNEVKKSSAFVYGSLSSRNEHSKKTLLELLKNAKFKIFDLNLRPPHYSIDTIKLLTKNADLLKCNQEELLFLSKIYGYKKNDLKQIMIFLSEKTNTSTICVSRGENGAILYQNGDFFEHSGYKINVKDTVGAGDSFLAALIYFQMQNFSLEKSLKLACAMGALVSKFDGANPKISTNSLISLAK
;
A
#
# COMPACT_ATOMS: atom_id res chain seq x y z
N LEU A 1 13.78 -0.06 -8.88
CA LEU A 1 14.56 0.89 -8.08
C LEU A 1 15.73 0.21 -7.33
N GLY A 2 15.83 -1.14 -7.34
CA GLY A 2 16.96 -1.88 -6.76
C GLY A 2 16.95 -2.03 -5.23
N MET A 3 15.81 -1.87 -4.59
CA MET A 3 15.65 -2.13 -3.15
C MET A 3 15.36 -3.61 -2.91
N GLU A 4 16.02 -4.22 -1.92
CA GLU A 4 15.66 -5.55 -1.46
C GLU A 4 14.23 -5.56 -0.87
N ALA A 5 13.41 -6.49 -1.34
CA ALA A 5 12.03 -6.63 -0.89
C ALA A 5 11.71 -8.08 -0.53
N SER A 6 10.88 -8.26 0.49
CA SER A 6 10.37 -9.54 0.95
C SER A 6 8.86 -9.48 1.13
N ILE A 7 8.18 -10.59 0.87
CA ILE A 7 6.73 -10.69 1.02
C ILE A 7 6.39 -11.72 2.10
N ILE A 8 5.55 -11.31 3.05
CA ILE A 8 4.89 -12.21 4.00
C ILE A 8 3.43 -12.37 3.55
N SER A 9 3.06 -13.56 3.13
CA SER A 9 1.73 -13.87 2.61
C SER A 9 1.43 -15.36 2.70
N SER A 10 0.26 -15.78 2.19
CA SER A 10 -0.09 -17.18 2.04
C SER A 10 -0.79 -17.42 0.71
N ILE A 11 -0.46 -18.52 0.04
CA ILE A 11 -1.07 -19.01 -1.18
C ILE A 11 -1.66 -20.41 -0.95
N GLY A 12 -2.55 -20.83 -1.82
CA GLY A 12 -3.03 -22.21 -1.86
C GLY A 12 -1.98 -23.16 -2.41
N ASN A 13 -2.21 -24.44 -2.18
CA ASN A 13 -1.45 -25.50 -2.83
C ASN A 13 -2.09 -25.84 -4.19
N ASP A 14 -2.08 -24.86 -5.10
CA ASP A 14 -2.75 -24.89 -6.40
C ASP A 14 -1.89 -24.24 -7.50
N SER A 15 -2.31 -24.42 -8.75
CA SER A 15 -1.59 -23.89 -9.92
C SER A 15 -1.50 -22.36 -9.94
N SER A 16 -2.50 -21.66 -9.42
CA SER A 16 -2.49 -20.19 -9.30
C SER A 16 -1.39 -19.72 -8.35
N GLY A 17 -1.23 -20.43 -7.21
CA GLY A 17 -0.16 -20.15 -6.24
C GLY A 17 1.23 -20.39 -6.81
N GLU A 18 1.41 -21.50 -7.55
CA GLU A 18 2.69 -21.79 -8.21
C GLU A 18 3.03 -20.74 -9.28
N LEU A 19 2.04 -20.33 -10.06
CA LEU A 19 2.20 -19.28 -11.06
C LEU A 19 2.60 -17.95 -10.41
N LEU A 20 1.93 -17.58 -9.31
CA LEU A 20 2.22 -16.36 -8.55
C LEU A 20 3.66 -16.35 -8.04
N ILE A 21 4.12 -17.43 -7.40
CA ILE A 21 5.52 -17.56 -6.96
C ILE A 21 6.49 -17.40 -8.10
N LYS A 22 6.21 -18.05 -9.25
CA LYS A 22 7.05 -17.95 -10.45
C LYS A 22 7.13 -16.51 -10.97
N GLN A 23 6.01 -15.78 -10.93
CA GLN A 23 5.98 -14.36 -11.34
C GLN A 23 6.77 -13.47 -10.37
N ILE A 24 6.57 -13.62 -9.06
CA ILE A 24 7.26 -12.83 -8.02
C ILE A 24 8.78 -13.02 -8.12
N LYS A 25 9.24 -14.27 -8.31
CA LYS A 25 10.67 -14.57 -8.46
C LYS A 25 11.33 -13.89 -9.66
N LYS A 26 10.59 -13.60 -10.75
CA LYS A 26 11.12 -12.85 -11.89
C LYS A 26 11.54 -11.41 -11.54
N PHE A 27 10.99 -10.86 -10.45
CA PHE A 27 11.34 -9.54 -9.95
C PHE A 27 12.38 -9.58 -8.81
N GLU A 28 13.03 -10.74 -8.59
CA GLU A 28 14.04 -10.96 -7.55
C GLU A 28 13.54 -10.70 -6.12
N ILE A 29 12.22 -10.77 -5.92
CA ILE A 29 11.60 -10.58 -4.60
C ILE A 29 11.73 -11.86 -3.79
N ASN A 30 12.12 -11.74 -2.52
CA ASN A 30 12.23 -12.87 -1.60
C ASN A 30 10.85 -13.45 -1.27
N THR A 31 10.65 -14.73 -1.63
CA THR A 31 9.40 -15.48 -1.45
C THR A 31 9.44 -16.45 -0.27
N THR A 32 10.51 -16.47 0.53
CA THR A 32 10.72 -17.43 1.62
C THR A 32 9.60 -17.41 2.65
N ASN A 33 8.97 -16.25 2.86
CA ASN A 33 7.90 -16.04 3.83
C ASN A 33 6.49 -16.10 3.20
N ILE A 34 6.36 -16.59 1.96
CA ILE A 34 5.07 -16.91 1.39
C ILE A 34 4.71 -18.35 1.77
N GLN A 35 3.69 -18.48 2.61
CA GLN A 35 3.22 -19.78 3.13
C GLN A 35 2.37 -20.52 2.10
N LYS A 36 2.31 -21.85 2.19
CA LYS A 36 1.36 -22.68 1.45
C LYS A 36 0.27 -23.16 2.40
N HIS A 37 -0.96 -22.72 2.15
CA HIS A 37 -2.10 -23.17 2.96
C HIS A 37 -2.58 -24.55 2.49
N PRO A 38 -2.86 -25.51 3.41
CA PRO A 38 -3.15 -26.90 3.03
C PRO A 38 -4.50 -27.07 2.32
N SER A 39 -5.49 -26.23 2.59
CA SER A 39 -6.86 -26.41 2.12
C SER A 39 -7.49 -25.18 1.44
N LEU A 40 -7.07 -23.95 1.80
CA LEU A 40 -7.60 -22.76 1.16
C LEU A 40 -6.88 -22.51 -0.17
N LYS A 41 -7.65 -21.98 -1.14
CA LYS A 41 -7.13 -21.61 -2.47
C LYS A 41 -6.32 -20.34 -2.43
N THR A 42 -5.47 -20.16 -3.42
CA THR A 42 -4.83 -18.87 -3.72
C THR A 42 -5.88 -17.79 -3.94
N GLY A 43 -5.64 -16.59 -3.41
CA GLY A 43 -6.56 -15.48 -3.54
C GLY A 43 -6.71 -15.03 -5.00
N GLU A 44 -7.93 -14.81 -5.41
CA GLU A 44 -8.30 -14.33 -6.75
C GLU A 44 -9.26 -13.16 -6.66
N VAL A 45 -9.17 -12.28 -7.66
CA VAL A 45 -10.15 -11.21 -7.89
C VAL A 45 -10.89 -11.55 -9.17
N LYS A 46 -12.21 -11.75 -9.06
CA LYS A 46 -13.08 -11.97 -10.22
C LYS A 46 -13.58 -10.66 -10.76
N ILE A 47 -13.52 -10.51 -12.07
CA ILE A 47 -14.16 -9.39 -12.76
C ILE A 47 -15.57 -9.87 -13.15
N VAL A 48 -16.58 -9.20 -12.63
CA VAL A 48 -17.99 -9.44 -12.98
C VAL A 48 -18.49 -8.24 -13.76
N ILE A 49 -18.89 -8.46 -15.02
CA ILE A 49 -19.47 -7.42 -15.86
C ILE A 49 -20.99 -7.52 -15.71
N ASN A 50 -21.63 -6.43 -15.28
CA ASN A 50 -23.09 -6.39 -15.16
C ASN A 50 -23.76 -6.18 -16.53
N GLU A 51 -25.11 -6.25 -16.55
CA GLU A 51 -25.92 -6.10 -17.77
C GLU A 51 -25.70 -4.75 -18.49
N ASN A 52 -25.23 -3.72 -17.78
CA ASN A 52 -24.90 -2.39 -18.31
C ASN A 52 -23.45 -2.26 -18.77
N GLY A 53 -22.68 -3.38 -18.83
CA GLY A 53 -21.27 -3.37 -19.23
C GLY A 53 -20.30 -2.82 -18.17
N ILE A 54 -20.76 -2.57 -16.92
CA ILE A 54 -19.91 -2.05 -15.85
C ILE A 54 -19.18 -3.21 -15.17
N ALA A 55 -17.85 -3.15 -15.17
CA ALA A 55 -17.02 -4.13 -14.48
C ALA A 55 -17.01 -3.87 -12.96
N THR A 56 -17.28 -4.91 -12.18
CA THR A 56 -17.11 -4.93 -10.73
C THR A 56 -16.06 -5.96 -10.33
N TYR A 57 -15.30 -5.66 -9.29
CA TYR A 57 -14.23 -6.53 -8.81
C TYR A 57 -14.66 -7.24 -7.53
N GLN A 58 -14.79 -8.56 -7.61
CA GLN A 58 -15.13 -9.40 -6.46
C GLN A 58 -13.88 -10.05 -5.89
N ILE A 59 -13.46 -9.62 -4.71
CA ILE A 59 -12.36 -10.24 -3.96
C ILE A 59 -12.91 -11.46 -3.23
N LEU A 60 -12.41 -12.65 -3.60
CA LEU A 60 -12.90 -13.90 -3.00
C LEU A 60 -12.52 -14.02 -1.52
N SER A 61 -13.37 -14.71 -0.74
CA SER A 61 -13.16 -15.03 0.68
C SER A 61 -13.97 -16.29 1.04
N PRO A 62 -13.43 -17.20 1.90
CA PRO A 62 -12.06 -17.19 2.44
C PRO A 62 -11.03 -17.69 1.40
N VAL A 63 -9.79 -17.20 1.50
CA VAL A 63 -8.67 -17.62 0.67
C VAL A 63 -7.39 -17.72 1.52
N ALA A 64 -6.31 -18.29 0.97
CA ALA A 64 -5.10 -18.62 1.74
C ALA A 64 -4.50 -17.44 2.51
N TRP A 65 -4.47 -16.22 1.95
CA TRP A 65 -3.92 -15.05 2.65
C TRP A 65 -4.84 -14.49 3.77
N ASP A 66 -6.04 -15.02 3.95
CA ASP A 66 -6.86 -14.76 5.14
C ASP A 66 -6.31 -15.48 6.38
N GLU A 67 -5.43 -16.47 6.18
CA GLU A 67 -4.88 -17.35 7.24
C GLU A 67 -3.33 -17.29 7.28
N ILE A 68 -2.76 -16.08 7.16
CA ILE A 68 -1.32 -15.88 7.32
C ILE A 68 -0.94 -16.11 8.78
N SER A 69 -0.08 -17.10 9.02
CA SER A 69 0.41 -17.45 10.36
C SER A 69 1.76 -16.79 10.65
N ILE A 70 2.03 -16.53 11.93
CA ILE A 70 3.34 -16.06 12.34
C ILE A 70 4.35 -17.20 12.20
N THR A 71 5.50 -16.92 11.59
CA THR A 71 6.62 -17.83 11.47
C THR A 71 7.88 -17.21 12.05
N LYS A 72 8.80 -18.01 12.55
CA LYS A 72 10.11 -17.53 13.03
C LYS A 72 10.88 -16.78 11.92
N SER A 73 10.79 -17.25 10.69
CA SER A 73 11.40 -16.58 9.53
C SER A 73 10.77 -15.22 9.27
N GLY A 74 9.43 -15.14 9.17
CA GLY A 74 8.71 -13.89 8.94
C GLY A 74 8.92 -12.85 10.05
N PHE A 75 8.93 -13.31 11.30
CA PHE A 75 9.26 -12.47 12.45
C PHE A 75 10.66 -11.86 12.34
N ASN A 76 11.67 -12.70 12.05
CA ASN A 76 13.06 -12.24 11.89
C ASN A 76 13.21 -11.30 10.70
N GLU A 77 12.47 -11.54 9.61
CA GLU A 77 12.46 -10.69 8.43
C GLU A 77 11.95 -9.29 8.77
N VAL A 78 10.80 -9.17 9.44
CA VAL A 78 10.25 -7.87 9.89
C VAL A 78 11.23 -7.15 10.81
N LYS A 79 11.82 -7.85 11.78
CA LYS A 79 12.79 -7.26 12.71
C LYS A 79 14.06 -6.71 12.02
N LYS A 80 14.49 -7.34 10.92
CA LYS A 80 15.67 -6.90 10.13
C LYS A 80 15.32 -5.75 9.19
N SER A 81 14.12 -5.77 8.62
CA SER A 81 13.67 -4.81 7.62
C SER A 81 13.72 -3.37 8.12
N SER A 82 14.08 -2.45 7.24
CA SER A 82 14.08 -1.01 7.53
C SER A 82 12.66 -0.45 7.58
N ALA A 83 11.73 -1.00 6.80
CA ALA A 83 10.31 -0.66 6.82
C ALA A 83 9.43 -1.91 6.64
N PHE A 84 8.23 -1.85 7.20
CA PHE A 84 7.20 -2.85 7.07
C PHE A 84 5.92 -2.20 6.55
N VAL A 85 5.54 -2.54 5.31
CA VAL A 85 4.33 -2.02 4.65
C VAL A 85 3.18 -3.01 4.85
N TYR A 86 2.03 -2.51 5.23
CA TYR A 86 0.82 -3.31 5.41
C TYR A 86 -0.42 -2.53 4.96
N GLY A 87 -1.49 -3.27 4.61
CA GLY A 87 -2.76 -2.71 4.14
C GLY A 87 -3.96 -3.19 4.93
N SER A 88 -5.12 -2.59 4.69
CA SER A 88 -6.37 -2.94 5.37
C SER A 88 -6.89 -4.33 4.98
N LEU A 89 -6.74 -4.71 3.72
CA LEU A 89 -7.34 -5.93 3.16
C LEU A 89 -6.80 -7.21 3.80
N SER A 90 -5.50 -7.29 4.08
CA SER A 90 -4.86 -8.43 4.75
C SER A 90 -5.32 -8.64 6.19
N SER A 91 -6.06 -7.69 6.75
CA SER A 91 -6.56 -7.71 8.12
C SER A 91 -8.07 -7.95 8.22
N ARG A 92 -8.72 -8.33 7.12
CA ARG A 92 -10.17 -8.61 7.10
C ARG A 92 -10.55 -9.84 7.92
N ASN A 93 -9.65 -10.83 8.01
CA ASN A 93 -9.80 -12.04 8.82
C ASN A 93 -9.02 -11.89 10.13
N GLU A 94 -9.59 -12.42 11.22
CA GLU A 94 -9.00 -12.32 12.57
C GLU A 94 -7.64 -13.02 12.69
N HIS A 95 -7.43 -14.13 11.97
CA HIS A 95 -6.17 -14.89 12.03
C HIS A 95 -5.00 -14.04 11.47
N SER A 96 -5.11 -13.59 10.21
CA SER A 96 -4.10 -12.74 9.60
C SER A 96 -3.94 -11.39 10.31
N LYS A 97 -5.04 -10.82 10.84
CA LYS A 97 -5.00 -9.60 11.65
C LYS A 97 -4.16 -9.78 12.92
N LYS A 98 -4.34 -10.88 13.65
CA LYS A 98 -3.53 -11.18 14.85
C LYS A 98 -2.06 -11.33 14.50
N THR A 99 -1.76 -12.06 13.41
CA THR A 99 -0.38 -12.20 12.92
C THR A 99 0.23 -10.85 12.58
N LEU A 100 -0.50 -9.99 11.84
CA LEU A 100 -0.04 -8.63 11.51
C LEU A 100 0.27 -7.82 12.77
N LEU A 101 -0.62 -7.81 13.75
CA LEU A 101 -0.42 -7.05 15.00
C LEU A 101 0.81 -7.52 15.78
N GLU A 102 1.09 -8.82 15.80
CA GLU A 102 2.33 -9.35 16.42
C GLU A 102 3.59 -8.92 15.64
N LEU A 103 3.55 -8.93 14.32
CA LEU A 103 4.65 -8.48 13.48
C LEU A 103 4.91 -6.97 13.66
N LEU A 104 3.87 -6.15 13.77
CA LEU A 104 3.97 -4.70 13.96
C LEU A 104 4.70 -4.32 15.26
N LYS A 105 4.64 -5.15 16.31
CA LYS A 105 5.39 -4.90 17.57
C LYS A 105 6.91 -4.87 17.37
N ASN A 106 7.41 -5.49 16.29
CA ASN A 106 8.83 -5.65 16.03
C ASN A 106 9.31 -4.90 14.78
N ALA A 107 8.39 -4.27 14.06
CA ALA A 107 8.72 -3.45 12.89
C ALA A 107 9.37 -2.13 13.31
N LYS A 108 10.47 -1.76 12.63
CA LYS A 108 11.23 -0.52 12.92
C LYS A 108 10.51 0.72 12.43
N PHE A 109 9.94 0.67 11.23
CA PHE A 109 9.15 1.74 10.63
C PHE A 109 7.92 1.13 9.96
N LYS A 110 6.75 1.52 10.43
CA LYS A 110 5.45 0.94 10.09
C LYS A 110 4.71 1.83 9.11
N ILE A 111 4.49 1.33 7.91
CA ILE A 111 3.84 2.07 6.83
C ILE A 111 2.48 1.45 6.56
N PHE A 112 1.42 2.16 6.86
CA PHE A 112 0.05 1.75 6.58
C PHE A 112 -0.43 2.36 5.27
N ASP A 113 -0.55 1.53 4.23
CA ASP A 113 -1.32 1.89 3.02
C ASP A 113 -2.79 1.52 3.26
N LEU A 114 -3.63 2.52 3.46
CA LEU A 114 -5.03 2.31 3.85
C LEU A 114 -5.78 1.48 2.82
N ASN A 115 -5.73 1.85 1.55
CA ASN A 115 -6.14 1.10 0.37
C ASN A 115 -7.45 0.31 0.57
N LEU A 116 -8.53 1.01 0.92
CA LEU A 116 -9.82 0.43 1.30
C LEU A 116 -10.45 -0.39 0.17
N ARG A 117 -10.97 -1.54 0.53
CA ARG A 117 -11.72 -2.44 -0.37
C ARG A 117 -13.05 -2.85 0.27
N PRO A 118 -14.12 -2.04 0.12
CA PRO A 118 -15.42 -2.40 0.64
C PRO A 118 -15.92 -3.74 0.04
N PRO A 119 -16.59 -4.60 0.82
CA PRO A 119 -16.93 -4.48 2.24
C PRO A 119 -15.87 -5.08 3.20
N HIS A 120 -14.64 -5.33 2.76
CA HIS A 120 -13.64 -6.17 3.41
C HIS A 120 -12.84 -5.46 4.52
N TYR A 121 -13.46 -4.58 5.31
CA TYR A 121 -12.84 -3.95 6.48
C TYR A 121 -13.89 -3.60 7.54
N SER A 122 -13.46 -3.42 8.78
CA SER A 122 -14.27 -2.82 9.85
C SER A 122 -13.64 -1.51 10.31
N ILE A 123 -14.47 -0.59 10.83
CA ILE A 123 -14.02 0.69 11.38
C ILE A 123 -13.02 0.49 12.51
N ASP A 124 -13.28 -0.48 13.38
CA ASP A 124 -12.40 -0.78 14.52
C ASP A 124 -11.03 -1.28 14.05
N THR A 125 -10.99 -2.15 13.04
CA THR A 125 -9.73 -2.61 12.44
C THR A 125 -8.97 -1.43 11.81
N ILE A 126 -9.64 -0.56 11.05
CA ILE A 126 -9.00 0.62 10.47
C ILE A 126 -8.42 1.54 11.54
N LYS A 127 -9.18 1.83 12.60
CA LYS A 127 -8.69 2.65 13.73
C LYS A 127 -7.49 2.01 14.42
N LEU A 128 -7.51 0.69 14.63
CA LEU A 128 -6.42 -0.05 15.23
C LEU A 128 -5.15 0.01 14.37
N LEU A 129 -5.27 -0.22 13.07
CA LEU A 129 -4.13 -0.21 12.14
C LEU A 129 -3.54 1.20 11.97
N THR A 130 -4.39 2.23 11.88
CA THR A 130 -3.94 3.62 11.78
C THR A 130 -3.10 4.04 12.99
N LYS A 131 -3.53 3.67 14.21
CA LYS A 131 -2.78 3.98 15.45
C LYS A 131 -1.42 3.27 15.55
N ASN A 132 -1.20 2.23 14.76
CA ASN A 132 0.07 1.51 14.71
C ASN A 132 1.03 2.05 13.63
N ALA A 133 0.63 3.04 12.84
CA ALA A 133 1.40 3.54 11.71
C ALA A 133 2.34 4.68 12.09
N ASP A 134 3.59 4.62 11.64
CA ASP A 134 4.52 5.75 11.66
C ASP A 134 4.29 6.64 10.42
N LEU A 135 3.96 6.02 9.28
CA LEU A 135 3.50 6.66 8.06
C LEU A 135 2.15 6.08 7.62
N LEU A 136 1.17 6.95 7.46
CA LEU A 136 -0.12 6.62 6.85
C LEU A 136 -0.14 7.12 5.40
N LYS A 137 -0.38 6.23 4.43
CA LYS A 137 -0.67 6.62 3.05
C LYS A 137 -2.13 6.32 2.75
N CYS A 138 -2.80 7.26 2.15
CA CYS A 138 -4.17 7.14 1.67
C CYS A 138 -4.39 8.02 0.43
N ASN A 139 -5.52 7.85 -0.23
CA ASN A 139 -6.00 8.82 -1.22
C ASN A 139 -6.92 9.86 -0.55
N GLN A 140 -7.36 10.85 -1.32
CA GLN A 140 -8.19 11.95 -0.81
C GLN A 140 -9.54 11.46 -0.25
N GLU A 141 -10.19 10.50 -0.91
CA GLU A 141 -11.47 9.95 -0.46
C GLU A 141 -11.31 9.15 0.84
N GLU A 142 -10.25 8.38 0.93
CA GLU A 142 -9.88 7.63 2.12
C GLU A 142 -9.52 8.54 3.30
N LEU A 143 -8.85 9.67 3.05
CA LEU A 143 -8.59 10.67 4.07
C LEU A 143 -9.89 11.26 4.64
N LEU A 144 -10.84 11.61 3.75
CA LEU A 144 -12.16 12.08 4.14
C LEU A 144 -12.97 11.02 4.90
N PHE A 145 -12.84 9.75 4.51
CA PHE A 145 -13.43 8.64 5.26
C PHE A 145 -12.83 8.54 6.67
N LEU A 146 -11.51 8.57 6.80
CA LEU A 146 -10.83 8.58 8.11
C LEU A 146 -11.28 9.77 8.97
N SER A 147 -11.35 10.96 8.41
CA SER A 147 -11.80 12.15 9.16
C SER A 147 -13.17 11.94 9.78
N LYS A 148 -14.11 11.37 9.04
CA LYS A 148 -15.47 11.06 9.51
C LYS A 148 -15.49 10.04 10.65
N ILE A 149 -14.77 8.93 10.52
CA ILE A 149 -14.76 7.88 11.57
C ILE A 149 -14.03 8.30 12.83
N TYR A 150 -13.18 9.33 12.77
CA TYR A 150 -12.55 9.95 13.94
C TYR A 150 -13.32 11.18 14.46
N GLY A 151 -14.44 11.56 13.82
CA GLY A 151 -15.33 12.60 14.28
C GLY A 151 -14.96 14.03 13.83
N TYR A 152 -14.12 14.18 12.81
CA TYR A 152 -13.79 15.49 12.23
C TYR A 152 -14.74 15.85 11.09
N LYS A 153 -15.29 17.06 11.10
CA LYS A 153 -16.40 17.46 10.20
C LYS A 153 -16.00 18.41 9.07
N LYS A 154 -14.79 18.97 9.10
CA LYS A 154 -14.32 19.89 8.06
C LYS A 154 -13.70 19.10 6.88
N ASN A 155 -13.67 19.72 5.70
CA ASN A 155 -13.18 19.08 4.47
C ASN A 155 -11.81 19.61 3.99
N ASP A 156 -11.16 20.49 4.77
CA ASP A 156 -9.82 20.95 4.45
C ASP A 156 -8.79 19.83 4.69
N LEU A 157 -8.11 19.40 3.62
CA LEU A 157 -7.21 18.25 3.67
C LEU A 157 -6.06 18.44 4.66
N LYS A 158 -5.46 19.65 4.69
CA LYS A 158 -4.34 19.93 5.60
C LYS A 158 -4.77 19.89 7.05
N GLN A 159 -5.94 20.48 7.36
CA GLN A 159 -6.50 20.43 8.71
C GLN A 159 -6.89 19.00 9.13
N ILE A 160 -7.38 18.18 8.19
CA ILE A 160 -7.65 16.76 8.46
C ILE A 160 -6.35 16.01 8.75
N MET A 161 -5.28 16.27 7.99
CA MET A 161 -3.97 15.62 8.20
C MET A 161 -3.40 15.97 9.57
N ILE A 162 -3.44 17.23 9.98
CA ILE A 162 -3.03 17.66 11.33
C ILE A 162 -3.86 16.93 12.40
N PHE A 163 -5.19 17.01 12.29
CA PHE A 163 -6.10 16.36 13.23
C PHE A 163 -5.84 14.85 13.36
N LEU A 164 -5.68 14.15 12.23
CA LEU A 164 -5.43 12.71 12.24
C LEU A 164 -4.05 12.39 12.82
N SER A 165 -3.02 13.16 12.49
CA SER A 165 -1.68 13.01 13.05
C SER A 165 -1.72 13.07 14.59
N GLU A 166 -2.36 14.07 15.15
CA GLU A 166 -2.53 14.22 16.59
C GLU A 166 -3.38 13.09 17.19
N LYS A 167 -4.52 12.76 16.55
CA LYS A 167 -5.49 11.78 17.05
C LYS A 167 -4.96 10.35 17.06
N THR A 168 -4.07 10.02 16.14
CA THR A 168 -3.53 8.67 15.95
C THR A 168 -2.06 8.53 16.35
N ASN A 169 -1.40 9.63 16.67
CA ASN A 169 0.03 9.72 16.94
C ASN A 169 0.87 9.25 15.73
N THR A 170 0.37 9.54 14.50
CA THR A 170 1.05 9.20 13.25
C THR A 170 1.84 10.41 12.77
N SER A 171 3.17 10.37 12.83
CA SER A 171 4.03 11.52 12.53
C SER A 171 4.02 11.93 11.06
N THR A 172 3.74 10.98 10.17
CA THR A 172 3.78 11.21 8.73
C THR A 172 2.49 10.75 8.05
N ILE A 173 1.86 11.64 7.30
CA ILE A 173 0.66 11.32 6.51
C ILE A 173 0.90 11.74 5.05
N CYS A 174 0.70 10.81 4.12
CA CYS A 174 0.83 11.05 2.68
C CYS A 174 -0.52 10.83 1.99
N VAL A 175 -1.01 11.85 1.29
CA VAL A 175 -2.30 11.83 0.59
C VAL A 175 -2.09 11.97 -0.90
N SER A 176 -2.36 10.90 -1.65
CA SER A 176 -2.37 10.95 -3.11
C SER A 176 -3.70 11.52 -3.63
N ARG A 177 -3.64 12.33 -4.70
CA ARG A 177 -4.79 13.07 -5.27
C ARG A 177 -4.93 12.80 -6.78
N GLY A 178 -4.52 11.62 -7.23
CA GLY A 178 -4.54 11.26 -8.65
C GLY A 178 -3.72 12.22 -9.51
N GLU A 179 -4.34 12.79 -10.53
CA GLU A 179 -3.71 13.77 -11.44
C GLU A 179 -3.26 15.07 -10.74
N ASN A 180 -3.85 15.38 -9.58
CA ASN A 180 -3.52 16.54 -8.76
C ASN A 180 -2.32 16.28 -7.81
N GLY A 181 -1.58 15.17 -8.03
CA GLY A 181 -0.35 14.86 -7.32
C GLY A 181 -0.57 14.36 -5.89
N ALA A 182 0.14 14.95 -4.93
CA ALA A 182 0.08 14.49 -3.54
C ALA A 182 0.45 15.59 -2.54
N ILE A 183 0.01 15.38 -1.29
CA ILE A 183 0.40 16.17 -0.11
C ILE A 183 1.08 15.21 0.87
N LEU A 184 2.21 15.62 1.41
CA LEU A 184 2.91 14.96 2.49
C LEU A 184 2.95 15.90 3.70
N TYR A 185 2.49 15.43 4.84
CA TYR A 185 2.62 16.08 6.14
C TYR A 185 3.62 15.30 6.99
N GLN A 186 4.56 15.99 7.61
CA GLN A 186 5.44 15.38 8.60
C GLN A 186 5.78 16.37 9.71
N ASN A 187 5.44 16.04 10.95
CA ASN A 187 5.82 16.78 12.16
C ASN A 187 5.51 18.29 12.11
N GLY A 188 4.44 18.72 11.47
CA GLY A 188 4.04 20.13 11.33
C GLY A 188 4.29 20.72 9.95
N ASP A 189 5.19 20.16 9.16
CA ASP A 189 5.54 20.65 7.84
C ASP A 189 4.71 19.99 6.73
N PHE A 190 4.41 20.77 5.69
CA PHE A 190 3.71 20.30 4.49
C PHE A 190 4.58 20.39 3.25
N PHE A 191 4.58 19.34 2.48
CA PHE A 191 5.20 19.25 1.16
C PHE A 191 4.12 18.88 0.14
N GLU A 192 4.08 19.57 -0.99
CA GLU A 192 3.07 19.35 -2.02
C GLU A 192 3.70 19.26 -3.40
N HIS A 193 3.11 18.41 -4.23
CA HIS A 193 3.39 18.34 -5.65
C HIS A 193 2.08 18.27 -6.43
N SER A 194 1.95 19.05 -7.52
CA SER A 194 0.71 19.17 -8.31
C SER A 194 0.46 18.01 -9.28
N GLY A 195 1.32 16.99 -9.26
CA GLY A 195 1.23 15.88 -10.22
C GLY A 195 1.90 16.16 -11.56
N TYR A 196 1.72 15.26 -12.50
CA TYR A 196 2.23 15.37 -13.86
C TYR A 196 1.10 15.15 -14.85
N LYS A 197 0.98 16.04 -15.85
CA LYS A 197 0.04 15.86 -16.95
C LYS A 197 0.54 14.78 -17.89
N ILE A 198 -0.20 13.69 -17.99
CA ILE A 198 0.10 12.53 -18.80
C ILE A 198 -1.15 12.01 -19.50
N ASN A 199 -0.98 11.23 -20.56
CA ASN A 199 -2.07 10.45 -21.14
C ASN A 199 -2.18 9.15 -20.33
N VAL A 200 -3.21 9.03 -19.51
CA VAL A 200 -3.50 7.85 -18.66
C VAL A 200 -4.03 6.74 -19.54
N LYS A 201 -3.45 5.53 -19.35
CA LYS A 201 -3.87 4.29 -19.99
C LYS A 201 -4.56 3.37 -18.99
N ASP A 202 -3.91 3.14 -17.85
CA ASP A 202 -4.40 2.32 -16.75
C ASP A 202 -3.87 2.88 -15.43
N THR A 203 -4.69 2.91 -14.40
CA THR A 203 -4.30 3.42 -13.07
C THR A 203 -3.93 2.31 -12.08
N VAL A 204 -4.04 1.04 -12.49
CA VAL A 204 -3.69 -0.11 -11.63
C VAL A 204 -2.20 -0.07 -11.29
N GLY A 205 -1.88 -0.20 -10.00
CA GLY A 205 -0.51 -0.17 -9.50
C GLY A 205 0.12 1.23 -9.37
N ALA A 206 -0.53 2.30 -9.84
CA ALA A 206 0.01 3.66 -9.71
C ALA A 206 0.23 4.08 -8.25
N GLY A 207 -0.74 3.79 -7.38
CA GLY A 207 -0.65 4.07 -5.93
C GLY A 207 0.45 3.26 -5.24
N ASP A 208 0.58 1.99 -5.57
CA ASP A 208 1.60 1.10 -5.01
C ASP A 208 2.99 1.52 -5.46
N SER A 209 3.14 1.87 -6.74
CA SER A 209 4.40 2.35 -7.32
C SER A 209 4.81 3.73 -6.77
N PHE A 210 3.83 4.62 -6.54
CA PHE A 210 4.03 5.88 -5.85
C PHE A 210 4.60 5.65 -4.44
N LEU A 211 3.96 4.78 -3.65
CA LEU A 211 4.40 4.47 -2.30
C LEU A 211 5.78 3.82 -2.29
N ALA A 212 6.04 2.88 -3.18
CA ALA A 212 7.35 2.24 -3.31
C ALA A 212 8.46 3.25 -3.62
N ALA A 213 8.19 4.21 -4.52
CA ALA A 213 9.15 5.26 -4.84
C ALA A 213 9.36 6.23 -3.66
N LEU A 214 8.29 6.62 -2.96
CA LEU A 214 8.38 7.47 -1.77
C LEU A 214 9.28 6.82 -0.71
N ILE A 215 9.06 5.55 -0.40
CA ILE A 215 9.86 4.78 0.57
C ILE A 215 11.32 4.71 0.10
N TYR A 216 11.54 4.31 -1.16
CA TYR A 216 12.89 4.16 -1.72
C TYR A 216 13.70 5.46 -1.59
N PHE A 217 13.17 6.59 -2.05
CA PHE A 217 13.91 7.84 -2.04
C PHE A 217 14.14 8.40 -0.64
N GLN A 218 13.20 8.20 0.29
CA GLN A 218 13.43 8.53 1.70
C GLN A 218 14.55 7.68 2.31
N MET A 219 14.60 6.38 2.02
CA MET A 219 15.69 5.49 2.47
C MET A 219 17.05 5.82 1.85
N GLN A 220 17.05 6.46 0.68
CA GLN A 220 18.27 7.01 0.06
C GLN A 220 18.63 8.42 0.59
N ASN A 221 18.01 8.88 1.67
CA ASN A 221 18.23 10.19 2.31
C ASN A 221 17.92 11.39 1.39
N PHE A 222 17.02 11.25 0.43
CA PHE A 222 16.51 12.40 -0.31
C PHE A 222 15.61 13.25 0.59
N SER A 223 15.54 14.57 0.33
CA SER A 223 14.57 15.43 1.02
C SER A 223 13.14 14.95 0.79
N LEU A 224 12.24 15.26 1.72
CA LEU A 224 10.81 14.88 1.61
C LEU A 224 10.17 15.45 0.33
N GLU A 225 10.48 16.70 0.01
CA GLU A 225 10.00 17.36 -1.21
C GLU A 225 10.44 16.61 -2.46
N LYS A 226 11.74 16.27 -2.56
CA LYS A 226 12.29 15.54 -3.71
C LYS A 226 11.74 14.11 -3.77
N SER A 227 11.60 13.44 -2.63
CA SER A 227 11.00 12.11 -2.56
C SER A 227 9.54 12.11 -3.02
N LEU A 228 8.76 13.11 -2.60
CA LEU A 228 7.38 13.29 -3.04
C LEU A 228 7.27 13.56 -4.55
N LYS A 229 8.12 14.44 -5.08
CA LYS A 229 8.21 14.75 -6.51
C LYS A 229 8.46 13.48 -7.33
N LEU A 230 9.46 12.68 -6.94
CA LEU A 230 9.81 11.43 -7.62
C LEU A 230 8.74 10.34 -7.45
N ALA A 231 8.08 10.28 -6.31
CA ALA A 231 6.94 9.38 -6.09
C ALA A 231 5.75 9.73 -7.02
N CYS A 232 5.41 11.01 -7.15
CA CYS A 232 4.40 11.47 -8.11
C CYS A 232 4.79 11.12 -9.56
N ALA A 233 6.06 11.29 -9.93
CA ALA A 233 6.55 10.93 -11.27
C ALA A 233 6.46 9.41 -11.52
N MET A 234 6.76 8.57 -10.52
CA MET A 234 6.64 7.12 -10.63
C MET A 234 5.18 6.69 -10.85
N GLY A 235 4.24 7.18 -10.04
CA GLY A 235 2.82 6.89 -10.21
C GLY A 235 2.30 7.33 -11.58
N ALA A 236 2.70 8.51 -12.04
CA ALA A 236 2.36 9.02 -13.36
C ALA A 236 2.94 8.14 -14.48
N LEU A 237 4.21 7.71 -14.39
CA LEU A 237 4.81 6.84 -15.40
C LEU A 237 4.11 5.49 -15.49
N VAL A 238 3.80 4.85 -14.36
CA VAL A 238 3.08 3.58 -14.34
C VAL A 238 1.73 3.73 -15.02
N SER A 239 1.00 4.81 -14.77
CA SER A 239 -0.31 5.06 -15.38
C SER A 239 -0.30 5.26 -16.91
N LYS A 240 0.87 5.37 -17.55
CA LYS A 240 1.01 5.43 -19.02
C LYS A 240 0.95 4.07 -19.70
N PHE A 241 1.00 2.98 -18.94
CA PHE A 241 1.08 1.60 -19.45
C PHE A 241 -0.11 0.76 -18.98
N ASP A 242 -0.34 -0.36 -19.67
CA ASP A 242 -1.33 -1.35 -19.24
C ASP A 242 -0.75 -2.21 -18.11
N GLY A 243 -1.55 -2.47 -17.08
CA GLY A 243 -1.23 -3.34 -15.95
C GLY A 243 -0.35 -2.68 -14.88
N ALA A 244 -0.25 -3.37 -13.75
CA ALA A 244 0.30 -2.82 -12.50
C ALA A 244 1.84 -2.71 -12.46
N ASN A 245 2.57 -3.48 -13.29
CA ASN A 245 4.03 -3.66 -13.16
C ASN A 245 4.79 -3.40 -14.48
N PRO A 246 4.63 -2.24 -15.13
CA PRO A 246 5.41 -1.91 -16.31
C PRO A 246 6.89 -1.73 -15.95
N LYS A 247 7.78 -2.00 -16.91
CA LYS A 247 9.21 -1.70 -16.74
C LYS A 247 9.44 -0.20 -16.88
N ILE A 248 9.75 0.45 -15.78
CA ILE A 248 10.11 1.89 -15.75
C ILE A 248 11.62 2.02 -15.56
N SER A 249 12.28 2.76 -16.45
CA SER A 249 13.69 3.05 -16.31
C SER A 249 13.92 4.24 -15.36
N THR A 250 15.03 4.22 -14.63
CA THR A 250 15.44 5.35 -13.78
C THR A 250 15.60 6.64 -14.60
N ASN A 251 16.07 6.53 -15.84
CA ASN A 251 16.21 7.68 -16.73
C ASN A 251 14.86 8.31 -17.08
N SER A 252 13.82 7.47 -17.36
CA SER A 252 12.47 7.98 -17.63
C SER A 252 11.89 8.67 -16.39
N LEU A 253 12.14 8.13 -15.20
CA LEU A 253 11.70 8.73 -13.94
C LEU A 253 12.35 10.10 -13.70
N ILE A 254 13.67 10.19 -13.83
CA ILE A 254 14.41 11.43 -13.64
C ILE A 254 14.03 12.47 -14.72
N SER A 255 13.83 12.03 -15.97
CA SER A 255 13.43 12.90 -17.06
C SER A 255 12.06 13.53 -16.84
N LEU A 256 11.07 12.77 -16.35
CA LEU A 256 9.75 13.32 -16.04
C LEU A 256 9.79 14.24 -14.81
N ALA A 257 10.67 13.95 -13.87
CA ALA A 257 10.81 14.70 -12.62
C ALA A 257 11.71 15.94 -12.71
N LYS A 258 12.22 16.31 -13.88
CA LYS A 258 12.93 17.59 -14.10
C LYS A 258 11.95 18.74 -14.16
#